data_3df5b1e2c64580609a408c7794e7da3c
#
_entry.id   3df5b1e2c64580609a408c7794e7da3c
#
_cell.length_a   1.000
_cell.length_b   1.000
_cell.length_c   1.000
_cell.angle_alpha   90.00
_cell.angle_beta   90.00
_cell.angle_gamma   90.00
#
_symmetry.space_group_name_H-M   'P 1'
#
loop_
_entity.id
_entity.type
_entity.pdbx_description
1 polymer ?
#
loop_
_entity_poly.entity_id
_entity_poly.type
_entity_poly.pdbx_seq_one_letter_code
_entity_poly.pdbx_strand_id
1 'polypeptide(L)'
;MRRIILGLMLMLPYVAYSQIGDYRTDLAVGVNGGYTMSNVGFSPNVPQSQLGGITTGFTMRYTCEKYFKSICAIVAEVNLTQMGWKEKIIDADNSPVINAVSGEAEQYQRQLTYIQIPFMARMGWGRERKGFQAFFQLGPQVGFFLSDKTTTNFEWEDRNIADRVGVQQYAYQDTMSVKNKFDYGIAVGAGLEFSRPKIGHFLLEARYYYGLGNIFGNSKADTFGKSNNGSMMVKVSYLFDIIRTRNQKIK
;
A
#
# COMPACT_ATOMS: atom_id res chain seq x y z
N MET A 1 27.81 -25.89 8.36
CA MET A 1 26.91 -24.89 7.75
C MET A 1 27.38 -24.41 6.37
N ARG A 2 28.62 -23.97 6.19
CA ARG A 2 29.14 -23.47 4.89
C ARG A 2 29.07 -24.48 3.73
N ARG A 3 29.24 -25.80 4.00
CA ARG A 3 29.15 -26.87 2.98
C ARG A 3 27.71 -27.22 2.57
N ILE A 4 26.71 -26.98 3.43
CA ILE A 4 25.29 -27.21 3.14
C ILE A 4 24.76 -26.09 2.24
N ILE A 5 25.21 -24.85 2.45
CA ILE A 5 24.83 -23.69 1.63
C ILE A 5 25.40 -23.84 0.20
N LEU A 6 26.63 -24.35 0.07
CA LEU A 6 27.22 -24.63 -1.25
C LEU A 6 26.47 -25.74 -2.00
N GLY A 7 26.00 -26.77 -1.30
CA GLY A 7 25.17 -27.84 -1.87
C GLY A 7 23.79 -27.34 -2.32
N LEU A 8 23.16 -26.43 -1.58
CA LEU A 8 21.89 -25.80 -1.97
C LEU A 8 22.05 -24.88 -3.19
N MET A 9 23.17 -24.15 -3.28
CA MET A 9 23.44 -23.29 -4.45
C MET A 9 23.73 -24.08 -5.73
N LEU A 10 24.28 -25.30 -5.63
CA LEU A 10 24.52 -26.16 -6.78
C LEU A 10 23.26 -26.86 -7.31
N MET A 11 22.19 -26.95 -6.51
CA MET A 11 20.91 -27.54 -6.92
C MET A 11 20.01 -26.56 -7.66
N LEU A 12 20.22 -25.24 -7.53
CA LEU A 12 19.42 -24.20 -8.18
C LEU A 12 19.40 -24.27 -9.72
N PRO A 13 20.49 -24.57 -10.44
CA PRO A 13 20.46 -24.63 -11.90
C PRO A 13 19.71 -25.86 -12.46
N TYR A 14 19.57 -26.95 -11.70
CA TYR A 14 18.87 -28.14 -12.17
C TYR A 14 17.34 -28.02 -12.16
N VAL A 15 16.80 -27.12 -11.33
CA VAL A 15 15.35 -26.86 -11.27
C VAL A 15 14.90 -25.92 -12.41
N ALA A 16 15.82 -25.10 -12.94
CA ALA A 16 15.53 -24.07 -13.94
C ALA A 16 15.28 -24.62 -15.37
N TYR A 17 15.70 -25.85 -15.68
CA TYR A 17 15.60 -26.41 -17.04
C TYR A 17 14.32 -27.22 -17.31
N SER A 18 13.43 -27.38 -16.33
CA SER A 18 12.32 -28.33 -16.43
C SER A 18 10.94 -27.72 -16.78
N GLN A 19 10.81 -26.41 -16.91
CA GLN A 19 9.49 -25.81 -17.12
C GLN A 19 9.48 -24.83 -18.29
N ILE A 20 9.12 -25.31 -19.46
CA ILE A 20 8.78 -24.47 -20.61
C ILE A 20 7.34 -24.01 -20.40
N GLY A 21 7.14 -22.76 -20.01
CA GLY A 21 5.82 -22.14 -19.92
C GLY A 21 5.30 -21.72 -21.29
N ASP A 22 3.99 -21.65 -21.43
CA ASP A 22 3.36 -21.05 -22.61
C ASP A 22 3.60 -19.54 -22.57
N TYR A 23 4.40 -19.02 -23.48
CA TYR A 23 4.64 -17.59 -23.62
C TYR A 23 3.34 -16.84 -23.94
N ARG A 24 3.11 -15.73 -23.23
CA ARG A 24 1.95 -14.84 -23.39
C ARG A 24 2.42 -13.40 -23.60
N THR A 25 1.67 -12.66 -24.41
CA THR A 25 1.85 -11.23 -24.63
C THR A 25 0.53 -10.49 -24.46
N ASP A 26 -0.24 -10.86 -23.42
CA ASP A 26 -1.53 -10.25 -23.20
C ASP A 26 -1.33 -8.96 -22.39
N LEU A 27 -1.76 -7.82 -22.95
CA LEU A 27 -1.74 -6.51 -22.29
C LEU A 27 -3.18 -6.07 -22.01
N ALA A 28 -3.47 -5.85 -20.74
CA ALA A 28 -4.72 -5.29 -20.29
C ALA A 28 -4.48 -3.97 -19.54
N VAL A 29 -5.36 -3.01 -19.76
CA VAL A 29 -5.34 -1.72 -19.06
C VAL A 29 -6.72 -1.41 -18.50
N GLY A 30 -6.79 -0.54 -17.52
CA GLY A 30 -8.06 -0.14 -16.95
C GLY A 30 -7.93 0.82 -15.79
N VAL A 31 -9.01 0.92 -15.05
CA VAL A 31 -9.15 1.84 -13.92
C VAL A 31 -9.33 1.06 -12.63
N ASN A 32 -8.94 1.67 -11.54
CA ASN A 32 -9.14 1.13 -10.21
C ASN A 32 -9.64 2.20 -9.24
N GLY A 33 -10.29 1.75 -8.18
CA GLY A 33 -10.71 2.59 -7.08
C GLY A 33 -10.93 1.76 -5.83
N GLY A 34 -10.75 2.37 -4.66
CA GLY A 34 -10.87 1.65 -3.41
C GLY A 34 -10.83 2.53 -2.18
N TYR A 35 -10.92 1.86 -1.04
CA TYR A 35 -10.84 2.45 0.28
C TYR A 35 -9.54 2.06 0.96
N THR A 36 -8.90 3.05 1.59
CA THR A 36 -7.62 2.91 2.27
C THR A 36 -7.81 3.14 3.76
N MET A 37 -7.22 2.28 4.57
CA MET A 37 -7.07 2.44 6.02
C MET A 37 -5.58 2.57 6.30
N SER A 38 -5.15 3.66 6.91
CA SER A 38 -3.73 3.97 7.07
C SER A 38 -3.38 4.40 8.49
N ASN A 39 -2.12 4.22 8.82
CA ASN A 39 -1.48 4.72 10.03
C ASN A 39 -0.02 5.04 9.73
N VAL A 40 0.67 5.68 10.65
CA VAL A 40 2.10 5.99 10.55
C VAL A 40 2.84 5.34 11.71
N GLY A 41 3.88 4.59 11.39
CA GLY A 41 4.75 3.96 12.39
C GLY A 41 5.72 4.98 12.98
N PHE A 42 5.35 5.62 14.09
CA PHE A 42 6.21 6.55 14.80
C PHE A 42 7.14 5.83 15.79
N SER A 43 8.36 6.37 15.95
CA SER A 43 9.25 6.03 17.05
C SER A 43 9.90 7.33 17.57
N PRO A 44 9.60 7.76 18.81
CA PRO A 44 8.73 7.16 19.83
C PRO A 44 7.27 6.97 19.37
N ASN A 45 6.59 5.97 19.94
CA ASN A 45 5.23 5.62 19.54
C ASN A 45 4.21 6.71 19.91
N VAL A 46 3.35 7.04 18.96
CA VAL A 46 2.20 7.94 19.14
C VAL A 46 0.94 7.11 19.12
N PRO A 47 0.08 7.14 20.15
CA PRO A 47 -1.20 6.48 20.13
C PRO A 47 -2.07 6.99 18.96
N GLN A 48 -2.57 6.09 18.12
CA GLN A 48 -3.34 6.47 16.95
C GLN A 48 -4.40 5.43 16.57
N SER A 49 -5.39 5.89 15.83
CA SER A 49 -6.37 5.08 15.13
C SER A 49 -6.07 5.07 13.64
N GLN A 50 -6.63 4.12 12.92
CA GLN A 50 -6.55 4.10 11.47
C GLN A 50 -7.31 5.30 10.88
N LEU A 51 -6.70 5.97 9.91
CA LEU A 51 -7.34 7.01 9.12
C LEU A 51 -7.89 6.41 7.83
N GLY A 52 -9.17 6.66 7.56
CA GLY A 52 -9.81 6.30 6.31
C GLY A 52 -9.45 7.27 5.18
N GLY A 53 -9.26 6.74 3.98
CA GLY A 53 -8.99 7.51 2.78
C GLY A 53 -9.49 6.80 1.54
N ILE A 54 -9.32 7.42 0.38
CA ILE A 54 -9.67 6.84 -0.92
C ILE A 54 -8.41 6.67 -1.77
N THR A 55 -8.47 5.69 -2.66
CA THR A 55 -7.47 5.49 -3.72
C THR A 55 -8.19 5.34 -5.04
N THR A 56 -7.65 5.93 -6.10
CA THR A 56 -8.15 5.79 -7.47
C THR A 56 -7.00 5.94 -8.45
N GLY A 57 -7.09 5.28 -9.59
CA GLY A 57 -6.02 5.37 -10.57
C GLY A 57 -6.20 4.46 -11.78
N PHE A 58 -5.08 4.26 -12.47
CA PHE A 58 -4.98 3.44 -13.65
C PHE A 58 -4.14 2.20 -13.36
N THR A 59 -4.52 1.08 -13.94
CA THR A 59 -3.83 -0.21 -13.82
C THR A 59 -3.47 -0.72 -15.20
N MET A 60 -2.24 -1.18 -15.36
CA MET A 60 -1.72 -1.90 -16.50
C MET A 60 -1.26 -3.28 -16.06
N ARG A 61 -1.68 -4.31 -16.75
CA ARG A 61 -1.26 -5.69 -16.50
C ARG A 61 -0.70 -6.30 -17.79
N TYR A 62 0.54 -6.76 -17.70
CA TYR A 62 1.18 -7.52 -18.75
C TYR A 62 1.32 -8.97 -18.33
N THR A 63 0.61 -9.88 -18.99
CA THR A 63 0.71 -11.33 -18.74
C THR A 63 1.85 -11.88 -19.55
N CYS A 64 2.87 -12.43 -18.87
CA CYS A 64 4.12 -12.88 -19.48
C CYS A 64 4.05 -14.34 -19.91
N GLU A 65 3.61 -15.21 -19.01
CA GLU A 65 3.68 -16.66 -19.18
C GLU A 65 2.57 -17.40 -18.44
N LYS A 66 2.29 -18.61 -18.90
CA LYS A 66 1.41 -19.54 -18.22
C LYS A 66 2.12 -20.88 -18.01
N TYR A 67 2.19 -21.30 -16.75
CA TYR A 67 2.71 -22.59 -16.33
C TYR A 67 1.57 -23.46 -15.82
N PHE A 68 1.15 -24.51 -16.54
CA PHE A 68 0.05 -25.39 -16.16
C PHE A 68 -1.20 -24.63 -15.70
N LYS A 69 -1.36 -24.43 -14.39
CA LYS A 69 -2.48 -23.72 -13.77
C LYS A 69 -2.10 -22.32 -13.26
N SER A 70 -0.82 -21.97 -13.28
CA SER A 70 -0.32 -20.68 -12.80
C SER A 70 -0.11 -19.71 -13.95
N ILE A 71 -0.54 -18.47 -13.77
CA ILE A 71 -0.42 -17.40 -14.75
C ILE A 71 0.44 -16.31 -14.13
N CYS A 72 1.56 -16.00 -14.79
CA CYS A 72 2.50 -14.98 -14.35
C CYS A 72 2.25 -13.68 -15.10
N ALA A 73 2.16 -12.59 -14.36
CA ALA A 73 1.97 -11.25 -14.93
C ALA A 73 2.76 -10.20 -14.15
N ILE A 74 3.02 -9.09 -14.81
CA ILE A 74 3.53 -7.87 -14.20
C ILE A 74 2.38 -6.87 -14.15
N VAL A 75 2.22 -6.21 -13.02
CA VAL A 75 1.21 -5.17 -12.81
C VAL A 75 1.91 -3.89 -12.44
N ALA A 76 1.60 -2.83 -13.17
CA ALA A 76 2.01 -1.46 -12.87
C ALA A 76 0.78 -0.59 -12.72
N GLU A 77 0.80 0.33 -11.75
CA GLU A 77 -0.32 1.24 -11.53
C GLU A 77 0.18 2.66 -11.30
N VAL A 78 -0.70 3.62 -11.51
CA VAL A 78 -0.53 5.00 -11.08
C VAL A 78 -1.79 5.39 -10.32
N ASN A 79 -1.67 5.57 -9.01
CA ASN A 79 -2.80 5.78 -8.12
C ASN A 79 -2.65 7.10 -7.37
N LEU A 80 -3.72 7.87 -7.28
CA LEU A 80 -3.86 8.96 -6.33
C LEU A 80 -4.43 8.37 -5.04
N THR A 81 -3.68 8.43 -3.96
CA THR A 81 -4.02 7.76 -2.69
C THR A 81 -3.97 8.73 -1.53
N GLN A 82 -5.02 8.73 -0.71
CA GLN A 82 -5.08 9.41 0.56
C GLN A 82 -4.71 8.45 1.67
N MET A 83 -3.75 8.84 2.51
CA MET A 83 -3.29 8.10 3.68
C MET A 83 -2.89 9.07 4.79
N GLY A 84 -2.57 8.58 5.96
CA GLY A 84 -2.16 9.42 7.09
C GLY A 84 -2.45 8.76 8.42
N TRP A 85 -2.76 9.57 9.42
CA TRP A 85 -3.06 9.07 10.77
C TRP A 85 -4.09 9.94 11.47
N LYS A 86 -4.76 9.31 12.43
CA LYS A 86 -5.64 9.97 13.40
C LYS A 86 -5.10 9.67 14.79
N GLU A 87 -4.74 10.69 15.55
CA GLU A 87 -4.23 10.52 16.90
C GLU A 87 -5.33 10.17 17.89
N LYS A 88 -4.97 9.34 18.86
CA LYS A 88 -5.71 9.18 20.11
C LYS A 88 -5.04 10.02 21.16
N ILE A 89 -5.57 11.21 21.43
CA ILE A 89 -5.07 12.12 22.45
C ILE A 89 -5.63 11.65 23.79
N ILE A 90 -4.76 11.09 24.64
CA ILE A 90 -5.13 10.41 25.88
C ILE A 90 -4.33 10.93 27.06
N ASP A 91 -4.94 10.82 28.24
CA ASP A 91 -4.33 11.10 29.54
C ASP A 91 -3.63 9.87 30.16
N ALA A 92 -3.17 9.99 31.39
CA ALA A 92 -2.48 8.93 32.13
C ALA A 92 -3.36 7.69 32.39
N ASP A 93 -4.68 7.85 32.40
CA ASP A 93 -5.66 6.79 32.64
C ASP A 93 -6.18 6.17 31.32
N ASN A 94 -5.56 6.53 30.17
CA ASN A 94 -6.00 6.19 28.81
C ASN A 94 -7.39 6.73 28.44
N SER A 95 -7.89 7.74 29.16
CA SER A 95 -9.10 8.45 28.82
C SER A 95 -8.83 9.56 27.78
N PRO A 96 -9.80 9.93 26.94
CA PRO A 96 -9.62 11.03 26.02
C PRO A 96 -9.37 12.34 26.76
N VAL A 97 -8.37 13.11 26.34
CA VAL A 97 -8.12 14.45 26.88
C VAL A 97 -9.24 15.39 26.43
N ILE A 98 -9.85 16.07 27.38
CA ILE A 98 -10.93 17.01 27.14
C ILE A 98 -10.34 18.42 26.98
N ASN A 99 -10.75 19.11 25.95
CA ASN A 99 -10.42 20.51 25.75
C ASN A 99 -11.17 21.38 26.75
N ALA A 100 -10.46 22.25 27.44
CA ALA A 100 -11.04 23.08 28.51
C ALA A 100 -12.04 24.14 27.98
N VAL A 101 -11.93 24.54 26.72
CA VAL A 101 -12.79 25.56 26.10
C VAL A 101 -14.03 24.95 25.48
N SER A 102 -13.87 23.88 24.69
CA SER A 102 -15.01 23.26 23.99
C SER A 102 -15.74 22.20 24.82
N GLY A 103 -15.11 21.64 25.85
CA GLY A 103 -15.64 20.52 26.63
C GLY A 103 -15.70 19.19 25.86
N GLU A 104 -15.14 19.12 24.66
CA GLU A 104 -15.09 17.92 23.82
C GLU A 104 -13.72 17.24 23.87
N ALA A 105 -13.70 15.94 23.56
CA ALA A 105 -12.44 15.22 23.43
C ALA A 105 -11.62 15.75 22.25
N GLU A 106 -10.36 16.09 22.51
CA GLU A 106 -9.45 16.61 21.48
C GLU A 106 -9.20 15.57 20.39
N GLN A 107 -9.32 15.99 19.14
CA GLN A 107 -9.11 15.16 17.96
C GLN A 107 -8.14 15.83 17.00
N TYR A 108 -7.19 15.06 16.54
CA TYR A 108 -6.22 15.45 15.52
C TYR A 108 -6.13 14.37 14.46
N GLN A 109 -6.24 14.79 13.20
CA GLN A 109 -5.96 13.91 12.07
C GLN A 109 -5.19 14.66 10.99
N ARG A 110 -4.26 13.96 10.36
CA ARG A 110 -3.49 14.50 9.23
C ARG A 110 -3.55 13.53 8.06
N GLN A 111 -4.14 14.00 6.97
CA GLN A 111 -4.30 13.27 5.74
C GLN A 111 -3.25 13.75 4.74
N LEU A 112 -2.51 12.81 4.19
CA LEU A 112 -1.47 13.01 3.18
C LEU A 112 -1.97 12.46 1.85
N THR A 113 -1.78 13.19 0.78
CA THR A 113 -2.13 12.76 -0.57
C THR A 113 -0.85 12.46 -1.34
N TYR A 114 -0.78 11.25 -1.90
CA TYR A 114 0.35 10.76 -2.70
C TYR A 114 -0.08 10.31 -4.09
N ILE A 115 0.80 10.50 -5.07
CA ILE A 115 0.81 9.67 -6.28
C ILE A 115 1.63 8.43 -5.95
N GLN A 116 1.01 7.26 -6.00
CA GLN A 116 1.66 5.97 -5.74
C GLN A 116 1.81 5.18 -7.02
N ILE A 117 3.00 4.61 -7.23
CA ILE A 117 3.34 3.81 -8.41
C ILE A 117 3.86 2.45 -7.93
N PRO A 118 2.97 1.48 -7.69
CA PRO A 118 3.36 0.10 -7.44
C PRO A 118 3.78 -0.60 -8.74
N PHE A 119 4.82 -1.42 -8.64
CA PHE A 119 5.29 -2.30 -9.69
C PHE A 119 5.39 -3.72 -9.14
N MET A 120 4.45 -4.59 -9.50
CA MET A 120 4.26 -5.86 -8.81
C MET A 120 4.35 -7.05 -9.75
N ALA A 121 5.03 -8.10 -9.28
CA ALA A 121 4.91 -9.43 -9.85
C ALA A 121 3.63 -10.09 -9.34
N ARG A 122 2.83 -10.62 -10.25
CA ARG A 122 1.55 -11.26 -9.96
C ARG A 122 1.58 -12.73 -10.39
N MET A 123 1.07 -13.58 -9.52
CA MET A 123 0.80 -14.98 -9.81
C MET A 123 -0.68 -15.26 -9.60
N GLY A 124 -1.33 -15.82 -10.62
CA GLY A 124 -2.75 -16.15 -10.60
C GLY A 124 -3.00 -17.63 -10.84
N TRP A 125 -4.04 -18.17 -10.21
CA TRP A 125 -4.45 -19.56 -10.33
C TRP A 125 -5.94 -19.62 -10.66
N GLY A 126 -6.29 -20.36 -11.71
CA GLY A 126 -7.67 -20.54 -12.14
C GLY A 126 -7.87 -20.32 -13.62
N ARG A 127 -9.00 -19.74 -14.00
CA ARG A 127 -9.40 -19.56 -15.40
C ARG A 127 -8.93 -18.20 -15.93
N GLU A 128 -8.08 -18.23 -16.96
CA GLU A 128 -7.45 -17.05 -17.54
C GLU A 128 -8.45 -16.11 -18.26
N ARG A 129 -9.35 -16.67 -19.08
CA ARG A 129 -10.17 -15.88 -20.01
C ARG A 129 -11.67 -15.92 -19.76
N LYS A 130 -12.16 -16.89 -18.99
CA LYS A 130 -13.59 -17.04 -18.68
C LYS A 130 -13.79 -17.71 -17.34
N GLY A 131 -14.23 -16.93 -16.35
CA GLY A 131 -14.51 -17.39 -15.00
C GLY A 131 -13.60 -16.77 -13.96
N PHE A 132 -13.42 -17.48 -12.85
CA PHE A 132 -12.70 -16.96 -11.68
C PHE A 132 -11.22 -17.37 -11.67
N GLN A 133 -10.39 -16.47 -11.18
CA GLN A 133 -8.98 -16.64 -10.89
C GLN A 133 -8.68 -16.02 -9.53
N ALA A 134 -8.02 -16.75 -8.64
CA ALA A 134 -7.40 -16.18 -7.47
C ALA A 134 -5.99 -15.70 -7.81
N PHE A 135 -5.53 -14.63 -7.19
CA PHE A 135 -4.19 -14.11 -7.42
C PHE A 135 -3.53 -13.60 -6.15
N PHE A 136 -2.22 -13.62 -6.20
CA PHE A 136 -1.32 -12.99 -5.24
C PHE A 136 -0.34 -12.11 -6.00
N GLN A 137 0.03 -10.97 -5.42
CA GLN A 137 1.01 -10.06 -6.02
C GLN A 137 1.87 -9.40 -4.96
N LEU A 138 3.13 -9.15 -5.33
CA LEU A 138 4.14 -8.57 -4.47
C LEU A 138 5.09 -7.71 -5.31
N GLY A 139 5.51 -6.59 -4.77
CA GLY A 139 6.54 -5.79 -5.42
C GLY A 139 6.84 -4.47 -4.72
N PRO A 140 7.81 -3.73 -5.25
CA PRO A 140 8.12 -2.39 -4.78
C PRO A 140 7.00 -1.41 -5.13
N GLN A 141 6.85 -0.40 -4.28
CA GLN A 141 5.98 0.73 -4.51
C GLN A 141 6.71 2.02 -4.16
N VAL A 142 6.62 3.00 -5.02
CA VAL A 142 7.11 4.35 -4.77
C VAL A 142 5.95 5.33 -4.69
N GLY A 143 6.14 6.40 -3.93
CA GLY A 143 5.15 7.43 -3.71
C GLY A 143 5.74 8.83 -3.78
N PHE A 144 5.00 9.75 -4.37
CA PHE A 144 5.33 11.16 -4.44
C PHE A 144 4.28 11.95 -3.68
N PHE A 145 4.72 12.66 -2.65
CA PHE A 145 3.86 13.53 -1.85
C PHE A 145 3.36 14.71 -2.66
N LEU A 146 2.06 14.97 -2.60
CA LEU A 146 1.42 16.11 -3.27
C LEU A 146 1.01 17.18 -2.28
N SER A 147 0.23 16.80 -1.28
CA SER A 147 -0.35 17.73 -0.32
C SER A 147 -0.71 17.03 0.97
N ASP A 148 -0.88 17.80 2.03
CA ASP A 148 -1.45 17.36 3.28
C ASP A 148 -2.60 18.26 3.73
N LYS A 149 -3.49 17.69 4.54
CA LYS A 149 -4.60 18.38 5.19
C LYS A 149 -4.67 17.94 6.64
N THR A 150 -4.55 18.90 7.53
CA THR A 150 -4.78 18.71 8.96
C THR A 150 -6.22 19.07 9.31
N THR A 151 -6.85 18.32 10.18
CA THR A 151 -8.18 18.58 10.72
C THR A 151 -8.11 18.38 12.23
N THR A 152 -8.52 19.41 12.97
CA THR A 152 -8.60 19.44 14.43
C THR A 152 -9.99 19.93 14.84
N ASN A 153 -10.42 19.62 16.06
CA ASN A 153 -11.61 20.20 16.68
C ASN A 153 -11.27 21.20 17.81
N PHE A 154 -10.03 21.63 17.85
CA PHE A 154 -9.52 22.62 18.82
C PHE A 154 -8.59 23.61 18.12
N GLU A 155 -8.47 24.82 18.68
CA GLU A 155 -7.45 25.78 18.28
C GLU A 155 -6.11 25.41 18.93
N TRP A 156 -5.00 25.68 18.25
CA TRP A 156 -3.66 25.28 18.74
C TRP A 156 -3.29 25.93 20.07
N GLU A 157 -3.80 27.11 20.34
CA GLU A 157 -3.55 27.88 21.55
C GLU A 157 -4.34 27.32 22.76
N ASP A 158 -5.49 26.72 22.51
CA ASP A 158 -6.40 26.21 23.53
C ASP A 158 -6.22 24.71 23.84
N ARG A 159 -5.22 24.08 23.24
CA ARG A 159 -4.98 22.63 23.44
C ARG A 159 -4.56 22.32 24.88
N ASN A 160 -5.09 21.26 25.43
CA ASN A 160 -4.77 20.80 26.78
C ASN A 160 -3.51 19.93 26.79
N ILE A 161 -2.31 20.55 26.87
CA ILE A 161 -1.04 19.84 26.90
C ILE A 161 -0.78 19.17 28.25
N ALA A 162 -1.29 19.76 29.34
CA ALA A 162 -0.99 19.32 30.69
C ALA A 162 -1.46 17.89 30.98
N ASP A 163 -2.62 17.52 30.42
CA ASP A 163 -3.23 16.20 30.62
C ASP A 163 -2.76 15.16 29.60
N ARG A 164 -2.06 15.56 28.53
CA ARG A 164 -1.51 14.63 27.56
C ARG A 164 -0.33 13.84 28.13
N VAL A 165 -0.16 12.58 27.70
CA VAL A 165 0.93 11.74 28.19
C VAL A 165 1.95 11.39 27.10
N GLY A 166 3.15 11.06 27.54
CA GLY A 166 4.24 10.55 26.69
C GLY A 166 4.67 11.56 25.65
N VAL A 167 4.85 11.08 24.42
CA VAL A 167 5.34 11.90 23.30
C VAL A 167 4.39 13.05 22.96
N GLN A 168 3.10 12.90 23.20
CA GLN A 168 2.09 13.91 22.89
C GLN A 168 2.22 15.20 23.71
N GLN A 169 2.97 15.20 24.81
CA GLN A 169 3.26 16.41 25.59
C GLN A 169 4.27 17.35 24.92
N TYR A 170 5.24 16.79 24.17
CA TYR A 170 6.35 17.56 23.62
C TYR A 170 6.58 17.38 22.12
N ALA A 171 5.92 16.42 21.49
CA ALA A 171 6.00 16.25 20.04
C ALA A 171 4.93 17.11 19.35
N TYR A 172 5.39 17.96 18.48
CA TYR A 172 4.54 18.86 17.69
C TYR A 172 4.45 18.40 16.25
N GLN A 173 4.09 17.10 16.02
CA GLN A 173 3.97 16.54 14.67
C GLN A 173 2.93 17.27 13.80
N ASP A 174 1.98 17.92 14.44
CA ASP A 174 1.00 18.81 13.85
C ASP A 174 1.62 20.04 13.16
N THR A 175 2.68 20.58 13.73
CA THR A 175 3.41 21.73 13.19
C THR A 175 4.60 21.33 12.31
N MET A 176 4.99 20.03 12.30
CA MET A 176 6.12 19.54 11.52
C MET A 176 5.73 19.42 10.03
N SER A 177 6.51 20.07 9.16
CA SER A 177 6.35 19.92 7.72
C SER A 177 6.80 18.54 7.24
N VAL A 178 6.16 18.03 6.19
CA VAL A 178 6.61 16.83 5.48
C VAL A 178 7.96 17.13 4.82
N LYS A 179 9.05 16.60 5.37
CA LYS A 179 10.42 16.82 4.86
C LYS A 179 10.70 15.97 3.63
N ASN A 180 10.31 14.70 3.68
CA ASN A 180 10.57 13.74 2.61
C ASN A 180 9.35 13.62 1.72
N LYS A 181 9.44 14.19 0.52
CA LYS A 181 8.37 14.13 -0.49
C LYS A 181 8.36 12.82 -1.28
N PHE A 182 9.38 11.99 -1.12
CA PHE A 182 9.51 10.70 -1.77
C PHE A 182 9.34 9.59 -0.73
N ASP A 183 8.35 8.74 -0.95
CA ASP A 183 8.07 7.53 -0.15
C ASP A 183 8.39 6.29 -0.97
N TYR A 184 8.86 5.25 -0.33
CA TYR A 184 9.14 3.96 -0.98
C TYR A 184 8.91 2.84 0.01
N GLY A 185 8.54 1.68 -0.51
CA GLY A 185 8.24 0.53 0.32
C GLY A 185 7.88 -0.71 -0.48
N ILE A 186 7.23 -1.64 0.19
CA ILE A 186 6.82 -2.92 -0.37
C ILE A 186 5.30 -3.04 -0.28
N ALA A 187 4.68 -3.44 -1.39
CA ALA A 187 3.26 -3.73 -1.47
C ALA A 187 3.04 -5.23 -1.65
N VAL A 188 2.10 -5.77 -0.89
CA VAL A 188 1.65 -7.18 -0.97
C VAL A 188 0.14 -7.18 -1.12
N GLY A 189 -0.37 -7.92 -2.09
CA GLY A 189 -1.81 -8.00 -2.34
C GLY A 189 -2.26 -9.39 -2.72
N ALA A 190 -3.53 -9.68 -2.42
CA ALA A 190 -4.21 -10.88 -2.85
C ALA A 190 -5.65 -10.55 -3.25
N GLY A 191 -6.20 -11.32 -4.16
CA GLY A 191 -7.54 -11.02 -4.62
C GLY A 191 -8.13 -12.07 -5.54
N LEU A 192 -9.31 -11.73 -6.04
CA LEU A 192 -10.07 -12.51 -6.99
C LEU A 192 -10.28 -11.72 -8.28
N GLU A 193 -10.18 -12.38 -9.39
CA GLU A 193 -10.49 -11.84 -10.70
C GLU A 193 -11.60 -12.65 -11.36
N PHE A 194 -12.58 -11.96 -11.89
CA PHE A 194 -13.60 -12.53 -12.75
C PHE A 194 -13.41 -12.01 -14.16
N SER A 195 -13.10 -12.93 -15.08
CA SER A 195 -12.85 -12.62 -16.49
C SER A 195 -13.99 -13.09 -17.37
N ARG A 196 -14.41 -12.24 -18.30
CA ARG A 196 -15.41 -12.58 -19.31
C ARG A 196 -14.96 -12.11 -20.70
N PRO A 197 -14.95 -12.99 -21.71
CA PRO A 197 -14.57 -12.62 -23.08
C PRO A 197 -15.42 -11.46 -23.60
N LYS A 198 -14.79 -10.51 -24.28
CA LYS A 198 -15.38 -9.28 -24.83
C LYS A 198 -15.87 -8.23 -23.82
N ILE A 199 -15.95 -8.57 -22.52
CA ILE A 199 -16.34 -7.61 -21.48
C ILE A 199 -15.09 -7.08 -20.78
N GLY A 200 -14.18 -7.96 -20.33
CA GLY A 200 -12.97 -7.60 -19.61
C GLY A 200 -12.83 -8.37 -18.30
N HIS A 201 -12.09 -7.78 -17.38
CA HIS A 201 -11.68 -8.37 -16.12
C HIS A 201 -12.12 -7.48 -14.95
N PHE A 202 -12.85 -8.05 -14.03
CA PHE A 202 -13.23 -7.42 -12.76
C PHE A 202 -12.37 -8.01 -11.66
N LEU A 203 -11.66 -7.17 -10.92
CA LEU A 203 -10.77 -7.58 -9.85
C LEU A 203 -11.24 -7.00 -8.53
N LEU A 204 -11.22 -7.83 -7.49
CA LEU A 204 -11.34 -7.40 -6.10
C LEU A 204 -10.04 -7.78 -5.40
N GLU A 205 -9.38 -6.81 -4.78
CA GLU A 205 -8.07 -6.95 -4.18
C GLU A 205 -8.05 -6.37 -2.77
N ALA A 206 -7.41 -7.09 -1.84
CA ALA A 206 -6.92 -6.56 -0.58
C ALA A 206 -5.40 -6.42 -0.67
N ARG A 207 -4.88 -5.23 -0.36
CA ARG A 207 -3.45 -4.90 -0.45
C ARG A 207 -2.97 -4.27 0.85
N TYR A 208 -1.78 -4.65 1.26
CA TYR A 208 -1.05 -4.02 2.34
C TYR A 208 0.21 -3.35 1.79
N TYR A 209 0.46 -2.11 2.20
CA TYR A 209 1.66 -1.37 1.89
C TYR A 209 2.43 -1.07 3.17
N TYR A 210 3.72 -1.36 3.15
CA TYR A 210 4.67 -1.04 4.20
C TYR A 210 5.73 -0.08 3.67
N GLY A 211 5.64 1.19 4.10
CA GLY A 211 6.62 2.22 3.75
C GLY A 211 7.93 2.02 4.52
N LEU A 212 9.02 2.19 3.83
CA LEU A 212 10.39 2.15 4.38
C LEU A 212 10.96 3.57 4.55
N GLY A 213 10.40 4.55 3.82
CA GLY A 213 10.75 5.95 3.95
C GLY A 213 10.12 6.60 5.18
N ASN A 214 10.76 7.63 5.73
CA ASN A 214 10.21 8.47 6.79
C ASN A 214 9.53 9.70 6.19
N ILE A 215 8.40 10.11 6.76
CA ILE A 215 7.67 11.35 6.40
C ILE A 215 8.46 12.58 6.89
N PHE A 216 8.88 12.52 8.15
CA PHE A 216 9.68 13.54 8.79
C PHE A 216 11.18 13.24 8.67
N GLY A 217 12.03 14.18 9.04
CA GLY A 217 13.46 13.92 9.16
C GLY A 217 13.77 12.87 10.23
N ASN A 218 14.94 12.25 10.13
CA ASN A 218 15.41 11.22 11.05
C ASN A 218 16.82 11.52 11.60
N SER A 219 17.21 12.78 11.61
CA SER A 219 18.45 13.21 12.23
C SER A 219 18.34 13.16 13.76
N LYS A 220 19.48 13.23 14.47
CA LYS A 220 19.50 13.28 15.95
C LYS A 220 18.74 14.48 16.53
N ALA A 221 18.50 15.51 15.73
CA ALA A 221 17.76 16.71 16.13
C ALA A 221 16.23 16.58 15.89
N ASP A 222 15.78 15.55 15.17
CA ASP A 222 14.38 15.36 14.90
C ASP A 222 13.69 14.59 16.05
N THR A 223 12.46 14.94 16.36
CA THR A 223 11.66 14.30 17.44
C THR A 223 11.42 12.81 17.16
N PHE A 224 11.25 12.44 15.91
CA PHE A 224 10.97 11.06 15.51
C PHE A 224 12.16 10.45 14.76
N GLY A 225 12.72 9.38 15.29
CA GLY A 225 13.70 8.56 14.58
C GLY A 225 13.08 7.70 13.47
N LYS A 226 11.75 7.48 13.54
CA LYS A 226 10.99 6.75 12.56
C LYS A 226 9.60 7.37 12.38
N SER A 227 9.15 7.49 11.12
CA SER A 227 7.83 7.99 10.76
C SER A 227 7.42 7.44 9.38
N ASN A 228 7.20 6.13 9.30
CA ASN A 228 6.92 5.47 8.02
C ASN A 228 5.43 5.19 7.80
N ASN A 229 5.00 5.33 6.56
CA ASN A 229 3.63 5.06 6.15
C ASN A 229 3.30 3.57 6.21
N GLY A 230 2.10 3.24 6.71
CA GLY A 230 1.51 1.92 6.60
C GLY A 230 0.07 2.05 6.12
N SER A 231 -0.34 1.24 5.14
CA SER A 231 -1.73 1.25 4.71
C SER A 231 -2.23 -0.11 4.29
N MET A 232 -3.49 -0.36 4.61
CA MET A 232 -4.27 -1.48 4.10
C MET A 232 -5.36 -0.92 3.19
N MET A 233 -5.58 -1.52 2.03
CA MET A 233 -6.59 -1.06 1.10
C MET A 233 -7.41 -2.21 0.55
N VAL A 234 -8.69 -1.93 0.28
CA VAL A 234 -9.57 -2.80 -0.48
C VAL A 234 -9.92 -2.08 -1.77
N LYS A 235 -9.63 -2.71 -2.90
CA LYS A 235 -9.68 -2.08 -4.21
C LYS A 235 -10.47 -2.93 -5.21
N VAL A 236 -11.26 -2.28 -6.03
CA VAL A 236 -11.92 -2.85 -7.21
C VAL A 236 -11.25 -2.29 -8.45
N SER A 237 -10.96 -3.14 -9.43
CA SER A 237 -10.38 -2.73 -10.71
C SER A 237 -11.17 -3.33 -11.86
N TYR A 238 -11.27 -2.58 -12.93
CA TYR A 238 -11.81 -3.03 -14.20
C TYR A 238 -10.75 -2.90 -15.28
N LEU A 239 -10.39 -4.02 -15.93
CA LEU A 239 -9.40 -4.04 -16.98
C LEU A 239 -10.01 -4.57 -18.28
N PHE A 240 -9.54 -4.03 -19.40
CA PHE A 240 -9.86 -4.53 -20.73
C PHE A 240 -8.57 -4.86 -21.50
N ASP A 241 -8.63 -5.90 -22.33
CA ASP A 241 -7.46 -6.34 -23.09
C ASP A 241 -7.27 -5.48 -24.32
N ILE A 242 -6.05 -4.92 -24.46
CA ILE A 242 -5.59 -4.21 -25.66
C ILE A 242 -4.91 -5.19 -26.61
N ILE A 243 -4.04 -6.04 -26.08
CA ILE A 243 -3.28 -7.02 -26.85
C ILE A 243 -3.60 -8.40 -26.27
N ARG A 244 -3.89 -9.35 -27.15
CA ARG A 244 -4.11 -10.76 -26.77
C ARG A 244 -3.28 -11.67 -27.66
N THR A 245 -2.58 -12.59 -27.04
CA THR A 245 -1.92 -13.69 -27.75
C THR A 245 -2.97 -14.56 -28.42
N ARG A 246 -2.90 -14.70 -29.74
CA ARG A 246 -3.64 -15.73 -30.44
C ARG A 246 -2.90 -17.05 -30.25
N ASN A 247 -3.55 -18.05 -29.64
CA ASN A 247 -3.02 -19.40 -29.63
C ASN A 247 -2.92 -19.88 -31.08
N GLN A 248 -1.74 -19.87 -31.66
CA GLN A 248 -1.47 -20.64 -32.84
C GLN A 248 -1.56 -22.10 -32.39
N LYS A 249 -2.58 -22.82 -32.80
CA LYS A 249 -2.58 -24.27 -32.72
C LYS A 249 -1.35 -24.70 -33.50
N ILE A 250 -0.36 -25.24 -32.80
CA ILE A 250 0.73 -25.98 -33.43
C ILE A 250 0.02 -27.13 -34.19
N LYS A 251 0.11 -27.06 -35.50
CA LYS A 251 -0.32 -28.17 -36.39
C LYS A 251 0.68 -29.30 -36.27
#